data_a0114c5634a1685e5257c23b88b0f3dd
#
_entry.id   a0114c5634a1685e5257c23b88b0f3dd
#
_cell.length_a   1.000
_cell.length_b   1.000
_cell.length_c   1.000
_cell.angle_alpha   90.00
_cell.angle_beta   90.00
_cell.angle_gamma   90.00
#
_symmetry.space_group_name_H-M   'P 1'
#
loop_
_entity.id
_entity.type
_entity.pdbx_description
1 polymer ?
#
loop_
_entity_poly.entity_id
_entity_poly.type
_entity_poly.pdbx_seq_one_letter_code
_entity_poly.pdbx_strand_id
1 'polypeptide(L)'
;MPVKIALIGAGSRSFGPSTIRDVLLSKPLVEAGVHLVLMDKVAEHLVDVERYARYAAEKLGVKVTIEATTDLQRALDGARFAVCAIDVNRFLYWSQDFHIPRKYGFRQVFGENGGPGGLFHALRNMAPTVEIARTMERLCPDAWLINFSNPEHKLCEAVSRLTSIRVVGLCHGYFMGLAQIAHILGIPTEEIEATACGINHFTWFQTIRHKRTGDDLYPLLREREREGDWLAEWHEYGLARILFRRFGLWPSPAPNHYGEYIRWADEFVCSELQFFYDPADGHPWQTGRIPEFVYSLTGDPTRRPWKPEPPQPWRPEDAPLKPSGEFAAPIMESIACGVRHSLPAVNVPNRGAIPNLPDETVVEVPAIGDAEG
;
A
#
# COMPACT_ATOMS: atom_id res chain seq x y z
N MET A 1 -0.17 -21.66 -22.14
CA MET A 1 0.49 -20.38 -22.48
C MET A 1 1.08 -19.84 -21.18
N PRO A 2 2.22 -19.15 -21.21
CA PRO A 2 2.80 -18.57 -20.00
C PRO A 2 1.86 -17.53 -19.35
N VAL A 3 1.93 -17.40 -18.05
CA VAL A 3 1.19 -16.40 -17.29
C VAL A 3 1.81 -15.04 -17.56
N LYS A 4 1.13 -14.18 -18.30
CA LYS A 4 1.58 -12.81 -18.56
C LYS A 4 1.16 -11.90 -17.40
N ILE A 5 2.14 -11.25 -16.79
CA ILE A 5 2.00 -10.33 -15.65
C ILE A 5 2.53 -8.97 -16.09
N ALA A 6 1.65 -7.97 -16.17
CA ALA A 6 2.02 -6.59 -16.46
C ALA A 6 2.20 -5.82 -15.14
N LEU A 7 3.40 -5.33 -14.87
CA LEU A 7 3.69 -4.47 -13.72
C LEU A 7 3.64 -3.01 -14.18
N ILE A 8 2.57 -2.30 -13.82
CA ILE A 8 2.31 -0.91 -14.21
C ILE A 8 2.82 0.04 -13.13
N GLY A 9 3.71 0.98 -13.49
CA GLY A 9 4.50 1.75 -12.55
C GLY A 9 5.69 0.96 -12.02
N ALA A 10 6.29 0.14 -12.89
CA ALA A 10 7.39 -0.76 -12.53
C ALA A 10 8.61 -0.04 -11.93
N GLY A 11 8.81 1.24 -12.26
CA GLY A 11 9.84 2.09 -11.69
C GLY A 11 9.64 2.46 -10.22
N SER A 12 8.51 2.06 -9.60
CA SER A 12 8.30 2.20 -8.16
C SER A 12 9.39 1.46 -7.37
N ARG A 13 10.18 2.21 -6.59
CA ARG A 13 11.26 1.63 -5.78
C ARG A 13 10.76 0.72 -4.66
N SER A 14 9.55 0.94 -4.19
CA SER A 14 8.92 0.13 -3.13
C SER A 14 8.32 -1.15 -3.68
N PHE A 15 7.49 -1.06 -4.72
CA PHE A 15 6.67 -2.18 -5.19
C PHE A 15 7.26 -2.88 -6.43
N GLY A 16 8.05 -2.18 -7.26
CA GLY A 16 8.67 -2.78 -8.45
C GLY A 16 9.55 -4.00 -8.09
N PRO A 17 10.66 -3.79 -7.38
CA PRO A 17 11.57 -4.89 -7.02
C PRO A 17 10.93 -5.95 -6.13
N SER A 18 10.03 -5.59 -5.20
CA SER A 18 9.36 -6.56 -4.32
C SER A 18 8.45 -7.49 -5.11
N THR A 19 7.60 -6.94 -5.98
CA THR A 19 6.71 -7.75 -6.81
C THR A 19 7.49 -8.65 -7.77
N ILE A 20 8.54 -8.11 -8.42
CA ILE A 20 9.40 -8.90 -9.32
C ILE A 20 9.98 -10.11 -8.60
N ARG A 21 10.63 -9.90 -7.46
CA ARG A 21 11.26 -11.02 -6.74
C ARG A 21 10.26 -12.02 -6.20
N ASP A 22 9.08 -11.58 -5.72
CA ASP A 22 8.06 -12.48 -5.20
C ASP A 22 7.49 -13.38 -6.32
N VAL A 23 7.30 -12.82 -7.52
CA VAL A 23 6.95 -13.61 -8.71
C VAL A 23 8.04 -14.61 -9.06
N LEU A 24 9.32 -14.20 -9.04
CA LEU A 24 10.45 -15.07 -9.35
C LEU A 24 10.72 -16.13 -8.28
N LEU A 25 10.37 -15.88 -7.04
CA LEU A 25 10.46 -16.84 -5.92
C LEU A 25 9.26 -17.80 -5.88
N SER A 26 8.18 -17.47 -6.56
CA SER A 26 7.00 -18.33 -6.64
C SER A 26 7.25 -19.55 -7.53
N LYS A 27 7.46 -20.70 -6.90
CA LYS A 27 7.65 -21.96 -7.63
C LYS A 27 6.45 -22.30 -8.53
N PRO A 28 5.17 -22.18 -8.07
CA PRO A 28 4.01 -22.47 -8.93
C PRO A 28 3.94 -21.59 -10.17
N LEU A 29 4.19 -20.27 -10.03
CA LEU A 29 4.17 -19.36 -11.17
C LEU A 29 5.31 -19.63 -12.15
N VAL A 30 6.52 -19.85 -11.64
CA VAL A 30 7.70 -20.15 -12.48
C VAL A 30 7.50 -21.46 -13.25
N GLU A 31 6.95 -22.50 -12.64
CA GLU A 31 6.64 -23.78 -13.28
C GLU A 31 5.52 -23.65 -14.35
N ALA A 32 4.53 -22.78 -14.11
CA ALA A 32 3.51 -22.45 -15.09
C ALA A 32 4.05 -21.65 -16.29
N GLY A 33 5.25 -21.08 -16.12
CA GLY A 33 5.89 -20.17 -17.08
C GLY A 33 5.40 -18.74 -16.89
N VAL A 34 6.36 -17.81 -16.71
CA VAL A 34 6.07 -16.37 -16.50
C VAL A 34 6.56 -15.54 -17.70
N HIS A 35 5.70 -14.64 -18.15
CA HIS A 35 6.07 -13.50 -19.00
C HIS A 35 5.81 -12.21 -18.20
N LEU A 36 6.88 -11.64 -17.66
CA LEU A 36 6.84 -10.41 -16.85
C LEU A 36 7.08 -9.19 -17.75
N VAL A 37 6.12 -8.30 -17.82
CA VAL A 37 6.20 -7.05 -18.57
C VAL A 37 6.29 -5.89 -17.61
N LEU A 38 7.42 -5.19 -17.62
CA LEU A 38 7.69 -4.02 -16.81
C LEU A 38 7.27 -2.77 -17.59
N MET A 39 6.26 -2.06 -17.12
CA MET A 39 5.74 -0.87 -17.76
C MET A 39 5.88 0.34 -16.86
N ASP A 40 6.44 1.43 -17.39
CA ASP A 40 6.44 2.77 -16.77
C ASP A 40 6.32 3.82 -17.86
N LYS A 41 5.71 4.96 -17.57
CA LYS A 41 5.62 6.10 -18.51
C LYS A 41 6.98 6.75 -18.77
N VAL A 42 7.92 6.59 -17.83
CA VAL A 42 9.26 7.19 -17.86
C VAL A 42 10.26 6.07 -18.17
N ALA A 43 10.85 6.11 -19.35
CA ALA A 43 11.77 5.08 -19.83
C ALA A 43 13.01 4.90 -18.91
N GLU A 44 13.48 5.99 -18.33
CA GLU A 44 14.62 6.00 -17.41
C GLU A 44 14.36 5.16 -16.14
N HIS A 45 13.10 5.11 -15.70
CA HIS A 45 12.72 4.31 -14.54
C HIS A 45 12.79 2.81 -14.82
N LEU A 46 12.69 2.40 -16.08
CA LEU A 46 12.74 1.00 -16.48
C LEU A 46 14.16 0.43 -16.48
N VAL A 47 15.19 1.25 -16.66
CA VAL A 47 16.58 0.79 -16.78
C VAL A 47 17.04 -0.02 -15.58
N ASP A 48 16.86 0.52 -14.38
CA ASP A 48 17.32 -0.13 -13.16
C ASP A 48 16.44 -1.32 -12.77
N VAL A 49 15.12 -1.20 -12.96
CA VAL A 49 14.20 -2.28 -12.59
C VAL A 49 14.29 -3.48 -13.55
N GLU A 50 14.52 -3.26 -14.84
CA GLU A 50 14.78 -4.34 -15.79
C GLU A 50 16.12 -5.04 -15.46
N ARG A 51 17.16 -4.28 -15.15
CA ARG A 51 18.44 -4.83 -14.71
C ARG A 51 18.26 -5.70 -13.46
N TYR A 52 17.47 -5.23 -12.49
CA TYR A 52 17.16 -6.02 -11.31
C TYR A 52 16.41 -7.31 -11.63
N ALA A 53 15.38 -7.24 -12.48
CA ALA A 53 14.60 -8.41 -12.84
C ALA A 53 15.45 -9.51 -13.49
N ARG A 54 16.33 -9.13 -14.41
CA ARG A 54 17.28 -10.05 -15.07
C ARG A 54 18.31 -10.62 -14.09
N TYR A 55 18.88 -9.78 -13.24
CA TYR A 55 19.80 -10.20 -12.18
C TYR A 55 19.15 -11.19 -11.21
N ALA A 56 17.95 -10.88 -10.72
CA ALA A 56 17.23 -11.75 -9.80
C ALA A 56 16.89 -13.11 -10.45
N ALA A 57 16.41 -13.11 -11.70
CA ALA A 57 16.10 -14.34 -12.43
C ALA A 57 17.36 -15.22 -12.62
N GLU A 58 18.50 -14.61 -12.97
CA GLU A 58 19.78 -15.31 -13.09
C GLU A 58 20.23 -15.92 -11.76
N LYS A 59 20.21 -15.12 -10.68
CA LYS A 59 20.65 -15.55 -9.35
C LYS A 59 19.77 -16.67 -8.77
N LEU A 60 18.47 -16.64 -9.05
CA LEU A 60 17.52 -17.67 -8.63
C LEU A 60 17.51 -18.88 -9.58
N GLY A 61 18.19 -18.80 -10.73
CA GLY A 61 18.24 -19.88 -11.71
C GLY A 61 16.90 -20.16 -12.38
N VAL A 62 16.01 -19.17 -12.45
CA VAL A 62 14.65 -19.33 -12.99
C VAL A 62 14.57 -18.84 -14.45
N LYS A 63 13.79 -19.56 -15.26
CA LYS A 63 13.56 -19.21 -16.67
C LYS A 63 12.26 -18.45 -16.80
N VAL A 64 12.34 -17.15 -17.06
CA VAL A 64 11.19 -16.25 -17.26
C VAL A 64 11.46 -15.33 -18.45
N THR A 65 10.40 -14.93 -19.14
CA THR A 65 10.52 -13.88 -20.16
C THR A 65 10.35 -12.53 -19.46
N ILE A 66 11.29 -11.61 -19.68
CA ILE A 66 11.25 -10.25 -19.12
C ILE A 66 11.26 -9.26 -20.27
N GLU A 67 10.28 -8.36 -20.26
CA GLU A 67 10.12 -7.28 -21.24
C GLU A 67 9.95 -5.96 -20.50
N ALA A 68 10.53 -4.86 -21.03
CA ALA A 68 10.31 -3.51 -20.55
C ALA A 68 9.70 -2.64 -21.66
N THR A 69 8.70 -1.83 -21.34
CA THR A 69 7.99 -1.00 -22.32
C THR A 69 7.39 0.25 -21.67
N THR A 70 7.29 1.32 -22.46
CA THR A 70 6.52 2.51 -22.08
C THR A 70 5.11 2.50 -22.66
N ASP A 71 4.76 1.47 -23.43
CA ASP A 71 3.46 1.30 -24.08
C ASP A 71 2.54 0.46 -23.19
N LEU A 72 1.51 1.10 -22.64
CA LEU A 72 0.49 0.46 -21.79
C LEU A 72 -0.29 -0.62 -22.54
N GLN A 73 -0.63 -0.40 -23.81
CA GLN A 73 -1.41 -1.37 -24.59
C GLN A 73 -0.60 -2.65 -24.80
N ARG A 74 0.68 -2.50 -25.17
CA ARG A 74 1.61 -3.62 -25.32
C ARG A 74 1.79 -4.41 -24.02
N ALA A 75 1.85 -3.71 -22.88
CA ALA A 75 1.97 -4.35 -21.58
C ALA A 75 0.72 -5.19 -21.26
N LEU A 76 -0.48 -4.65 -21.52
CA LEU A 76 -1.75 -5.26 -21.13
C LEU A 76 -2.29 -6.29 -22.13
N ASP A 77 -1.88 -6.25 -23.39
CA ASP A 77 -2.36 -7.18 -24.42
C ASP A 77 -2.13 -8.63 -24.00
N GLY A 78 -3.23 -9.37 -23.76
CA GLY A 78 -3.23 -10.75 -23.30
C GLY A 78 -2.67 -10.96 -21.88
N ALA A 79 -2.57 -9.93 -21.05
CA ALA A 79 -2.17 -10.08 -19.65
C ALA A 79 -3.21 -10.89 -18.86
N ARG A 80 -2.75 -11.73 -17.93
CA ARG A 80 -3.62 -12.38 -16.95
C ARG A 80 -3.71 -11.57 -15.66
N PHE A 81 -2.67 -10.83 -15.34
CA PHE A 81 -2.60 -9.93 -14.19
C PHE A 81 -1.99 -8.60 -14.60
N ALA A 82 -2.57 -7.52 -14.08
CA ALA A 82 -1.95 -6.20 -14.04
C ALA A 82 -1.72 -5.83 -12.57
N VAL A 83 -0.47 -5.59 -12.20
CA VAL A 83 -0.11 -5.07 -10.87
C VAL A 83 0.13 -3.58 -11.00
N CYS A 84 -0.68 -2.78 -10.34
CA CYS A 84 -0.65 -1.32 -10.44
C CYS A 84 -0.01 -0.69 -9.21
N ALA A 85 1.09 0.04 -9.39
CA ALA A 85 1.81 0.76 -8.35
C ALA A 85 2.22 2.16 -8.86
N ILE A 86 1.22 2.99 -9.15
CA ILE A 86 1.39 4.33 -9.70
C ILE A 86 1.07 5.41 -8.67
N ASP A 87 1.72 6.56 -8.81
CA ASP A 87 1.34 7.80 -8.13
C ASP A 87 1.73 9.00 -8.99
N VAL A 88 0.80 9.93 -9.17
CA VAL A 88 0.99 11.09 -10.06
C VAL A 88 1.79 12.16 -9.34
N ASN A 89 3.12 12.27 -9.67
CA ASN A 89 4.03 13.27 -9.09
C ASN A 89 3.90 13.33 -7.55
N ARG A 90 4.02 12.18 -6.89
CA ARG A 90 3.74 11.97 -5.47
C ARG A 90 4.22 13.11 -4.57
N PHE A 91 5.53 13.36 -4.53
CA PHE A 91 6.09 14.32 -3.57
C PHE A 91 5.59 15.74 -3.79
N LEU A 92 5.41 16.14 -5.05
CA LEU A 92 4.91 17.47 -5.39
C LEU A 92 3.46 17.68 -4.93
N TYR A 93 2.58 16.80 -5.36
CA TYR A 93 1.15 17.00 -5.13
C TYR A 93 0.70 16.56 -3.74
N TRP A 94 1.26 15.50 -3.20
CA TRP A 94 0.94 15.09 -1.84
C TRP A 94 1.34 16.14 -0.80
N SER A 95 2.48 16.79 -0.98
CA SER A 95 2.86 17.94 -0.15
C SER A 95 1.82 19.07 -0.22
N GLN A 96 1.29 19.36 -1.40
CA GLN A 96 0.21 20.35 -1.58
C GLN A 96 -1.10 19.85 -0.93
N ASP A 97 -1.47 18.59 -1.11
CA ASP A 97 -2.64 17.97 -0.51
C ASP A 97 -2.58 18.05 1.02
N PHE A 98 -1.40 17.99 1.60
CA PHE A 98 -1.20 18.15 3.05
C PHE A 98 -1.27 19.60 3.50
N HIS A 99 -0.54 20.50 2.85
CA HIS A 99 -0.36 21.88 3.34
C HIS A 99 -1.45 22.86 2.91
N ILE A 100 -1.99 22.76 1.68
CA ILE A 100 -2.97 23.73 1.17
C ILE A 100 -4.26 23.74 2.00
N PRO A 101 -4.89 22.58 2.36
CA PRO A 101 -6.10 22.59 3.18
C PRO A 101 -5.91 23.25 4.54
N ARG A 102 -4.71 23.18 5.09
CA ARG A 102 -4.39 23.81 6.40
C ARG A 102 -4.50 25.33 6.37
N LYS A 103 -4.26 25.99 5.21
CA LYS A 103 -4.52 27.43 5.01
C LYS A 103 -5.99 27.80 5.25
N TYR A 104 -6.88 26.85 5.02
CA TYR A 104 -8.33 27.02 5.15
C TYR A 104 -8.88 26.44 6.46
N GLY A 105 -7.99 26.13 7.41
CA GLY A 105 -8.37 25.62 8.74
C GLY A 105 -8.62 24.11 8.83
N PHE A 106 -8.38 23.35 7.78
CA PHE A 106 -8.46 21.89 7.83
C PHE A 106 -7.17 21.32 8.41
N ARG A 107 -7.29 20.65 9.55
CA ARG A 107 -6.15 20.05 10.26
C ARG A 107 -6.10 18.55 9.98
N GLN A 108 -5.69 18.19 8.78
CA GLN A 108 -5.49 16.79 8.41
C GLN A 108 -4.08 16.30 8.77
N VAL A 109 -3.95 15.00 9.07
CA VAL A 109 -2.68 14.42 9.55
C VAL A 109 -1.80 13.85 8.45
N PHE A 110 -2.34 13.57 7.26
CA PHE A 110 -1.57 12.93 6.18
C PHE A 110 -1.86 13.50 4.79
N GLY A 111 -3.13 13.76 4.45
CA GLY A 111 -3.53 14.34 3.15
C GLY A 111 -3.52 13.34 1.99
N GLU A 112 -3.68 12.05 2.27
CA GLU A 112 -3.67 10.98 1.26
C GLU A 112 -5.03 10.30 1.11
N ASN A 113 -5.73 9.99 2.21
CA ASN A 113 -6.98 9.24 2.19
C ASN A 113 -8.18 10.02 2.72
N GLY A 114 -8.01 10.96 3.62
CA GLY A 114 -9.07 11.71 4.27
C GLY A 114 -9.01 13.21 4.02
N GLY A 115 -10.13 13.89 4.29
CA GLY A 115 -10.26 15.34 4.16
C GLY A 115 -10.12 15.88 2.74
N PRO A 116 -9.97 17.21 2.57
CA PRO A 116 -9.81 17.82 1.26
C PRO A 116 -8.56 17.34 0.52
N GLY A 117 -7.44 17.14 1.21
CA GLY A 117 -6.22 16.62 0.59
C GLY A 117 -6.42 15.23 0.02
N GLY A 118 -7.00 14.30 0.80
CA GLY A 118 -7.31 12.96 0.33
C GLY A 118 -8.28 12.93 -0.85
N LEU A 119 -9.22 13.89 -0.94
CA LEU A 119 -10.10 14.02 -2.09
C LEU A 119 -9.30 14.35 -3.37
N PHE A 120 -8.42 15.35 -3.33
CA PHE A 120 -7.63 15.74 -4.49
C PHE A 120 -6.59 14.68 -4.86
N HIS A 121 -6.00 14.04 -3.86
CA HIS A 121 -5.11 12.89 -4.06
C HIS A 121 -5.84 11.75 -4.78
N ALA A 122 -7.04 11.39 -4.32
CA ALA A 122 -7.87 10.38 -4.95
C ALA A 122 -8.23 10.70 -6.39
N LEU A 123 -8.75 11.90 -6.67
CA LEU A 123 -9.16 12.32 -8.02
C LEU A 123 -7.99 12.29 -9.00
N ARG A 124 -6.79 12.67 -8.55
CA ARG A 124 -5.58 12.68 -9.37
C ARG A 124 -5.13 11.28 -9.77
N ASN A 125 -5.16 10.32 -8.85
CA ASN A 125 -4.73 8.95 -9.09
C ASN A 125 -5.85 8.08 -9.69
N MET A 126 -7.11 8.43 -9.50
CA MET A 126 -8.27 7.71 -10.03
C MET A 126 -8.32 7.74 -11.56
N ALA A 127 -8.05 8.89 -12.18
CA ALA A 127 -8.12 9.03 -13.62
C ALA A 127 -7.19 8.03 -14.36
N PRO A 128 -5.88 7.95 -14.09
CA PRO A 128 -5.01 6.98 -14.73
C PRO A 128 -5.33 5.53 -14.33
N THR A 129 -5.79 5.26 -13.11
CA THR A 129 -6.15 3.91 -12.67
C THR A 129 -7.37 3.39 -13.43
N VAL A 130 -8.40 4.22 -13.63
CA VAL A 130 -9.58 3.88 -14.43
C VAL A 130 -9.22 3.75 -15.91
N GLU A 131 -8.29 4.56 -16.44
CA GLU A 131 -7.79 4.42 -17.81
C GLU A 131 -7.09 3.07 -18.03
N ILE A 132 -6.26 2.63 -17.08
CA ILE A 132 -5.64 1.30 -17.08
C ILE A 132 -6.72 0.23 -17.11
N ALA A 133 -7.71 0.27 -16.23
CA ALA A 133 -8.78 -0.71 -16.16
C ALA A 133 -9.63 -0.75 -17.45
N ARG A 134 -9.97 0.39 -18.03
CA ARG A 134 -10.67 0.46 -19.33
C ARG A 134 -9.83 -0.08 -20.48
N THR A 135 -8.52 0.04 -20.41
CA THR A 135 -7.62 -0.57 -21.39
C THR A 135 -7.59 -2.08 -21.22
N MET A 136 -7.61 -2.56 -19.97
CA MET A 136 -7.75 -3.99 -19.68
C MET A 136 -9.07 -4.57 -20.20
N GLU A 137 -10.21 -3.87 -20.07
CA GLU A 137 -11.49 -4.33 -20.62
C GLU A 137 -11.42 -4.66 -22.12
N ARG A 138 -10.60 -3.91 -22.87
CA ARG A 138 -10.44 -4.12 -24.33
C ARG A 138 -9.42 -5.20 -24.67
N LEU A 139 -8.34 -5.32 -23.90
CA LEU A 139 -7.16 -6.13 -24.26
C LEU A 139 -7.03 -7.43 -23.46
N CYS A 140 -7.58 -7.47 -22.25
CA CYS A 140 -7.51 -8.61 -21.33
C CYS A 140 -8.68 -8.62 -20.33
N PRO A 141 -9.95 -8.74 -20.82
CA PRO A 141 -11.16 -8.57 -19.98
C PRO A 141 -11.26 -9.57 -18.82
N ASP A 142 -10.62 -10.74 -18.93
CA ASP A 142 -10.60 -11.76 -17.88
C ASP A 142 -9.47 -11.58 -16.85
N ALA A 143 -8.63 -10.56 -17.03
CA ALA A 143 -7.51 -10.29 -16.15
C ALA A 143 -7.95 -9.73 -14.77
N TRP A 144 -7.07 -9.85 -13.81
CA TRP A 144 -7.21 -9.21 -12.51
C TRP A 144 -6.29 -8.00 -12.40
N LEU A 145 -6.83 -6.90 -11.86
CA LEU A 145 -6.06 -5.74 -11.44
C LEU A 145 -5.72 -5.88 -9.95
N ILE A 146 -4.44 -5.98 -9.63
CA ILE A 146 -3.92 -5.98 -8.25
C ILE A 146 -3.38 -4.57 -7.99
N ASN A 147 -4.05 -3.82 -7.10
CA ASN A 147 -3.73 -2.41 -6.88
C ASN A 147 -2.95 -2.18 -5.59
N PHE A 148 -1.82 -1.48 -5.69
CA PHE A 148 -1.03 -0.97 -4.56
C PHE A 148 -1.07 0.57 -4.47
N SER A 149 -1.73 1.23 -5.42
CA SER A 149 -1.79 2.69 -5.47
C SER A 149 -2.77 3.26 -4.46
N ASN A 150 -2.45 4.41 -3.87
CA ASN A 150 -3.30 5.11 -2.91
C ASN A 150 -4.09 6.27 -3.54
N PRO A 151 -5.26 6.61 -2.96
CA PRO A 151 -5.99 5.97 -1.84
C PRO A 151 -6.59 4.64 -2.26
N GLU A 152 -6.05 3.55 -1.75
CA GLU A 152 -6.22 2.20 -2.27
C GLU A 152 -7.69 1.81 -2.44
N HIS A 153 -8.51 1.84 -1.37
CA HIS A 153 -9.92 1.43 -1.43
C HIS A 153 -10.75 2.29 -2.39
N LYS A 154 -10.45 3.60 -2.51
CA LYS A 154 -11.17 4.51 -3.42
C LYS A 154 -10.85 4.24 -4.88
N LEU A 155 -9.59 3.88 -5.18
CA LEU A 155 -9.18 3.49 -6.53
C LEU A 155 -9.81 2.16 -6.92
N CYS A 156 -9.80 1.18 -6.02
CA CYS A 156 -10.47 -0.11 -6.23
C CYS A 156 -11.99 0.05 -6.38
N GLU A 157 -12.63 0.91 -5.58
CA GLU A 157 -14.05 1.23 -5.72
C GLU A 157 -14.36 1.90 -7.08
N ALA A 158 -13.51 2.83 -7.52
CA ALA A 158 -13.68 3.46 -8.82
C ALA A 158 -13.57 2.44 -9.97
N VAL A 159 -12.59 1.54 -9.91
CA VAL A 159 -12.44 0.47 -10.93
C VAL A 159 -13.68 -0.43 -10.93
N SER A 160 -14.12 -0.92 -9.77
CA SER A 160 -15.24 -1.85 -9.68
C SER A 160 -16.59 -1.24 -10.08
N ARG A 161 -16.76 0.10 -9.92
CA ARG A 161 -17.98 0.81 -10.31
C ARG A 161 -18.01 1.25 -11.79
N LEU A 162 -16.84 1.55 -12.36
CA LEU A 162 -16.73 2.19 -13.67
C LEU A 162 -16.28 1.23 -14.78
N THR A 163 -15.89 0.01 -14.42
CA THR A 163 -15.42 -1.03 -15.34
C THR A 163 -15.90 -2.42 -14.94
N SER A 164 -15.75 -3.40 -15.81
CA SER A 164 -16.01 -4.81 -15.53
C SER A 164 -14.79 -5.57 -14.99
N ILE A 165 -13.66 -4.91 -14.82
CA ILE A 165 -12.40 -5.54 -14.41
C ILE A 165 -12.47 -5.96 -12.93
N ARG A 166 -12.06 -7.21 -12.68
CA ARG A 166 -11.88 -7.73 -11.34
C ARG A 166 -10.68 -7.02 -10.68
N VAL A 167 -10.90 -6.43 -9.52
CA VAL A 167 -9.89 -5.67 -8.79
C VAL A 167 -9.76 -6.18 -7.36
N VAL A 168 -8.52 -6.26 -6.90
CA VAL A 168 -8.16 -6.49 -5.50
C VAL A 168 -7.07 -5.50 -5.11
N GLY A 169 -7.23 -4.87 -3.96
CA GLY A 169 -6.24 -3.95 -3.44
C GLY A 169 -5.42 -4.55 -2.30
N LEU A 170 -4.19 -4.13 -2.18
CA LEU A 170 -3.24 -4.60 -1.19
C LEU A 170 -2.59 -3.43 -0.46
N CYS A 171 -2.44 -3.56 0.85
CA CYS A 171 -1.83 -2.57 1.72
C CYS A 171 -0.96 -3.22 2.78
N HIS A 172 0.12 -2.53 3.18
CA HIS A 172 0.96 -2.93 4.32
C HIS A 172 0.27 -2.75 5.69
N GLY A 173 -0.90 -2.13 5.72
CA GLY A 173 -1.58 -1.72 6.95
C GLY A 173 -1.74 -2.84 7.97
N TYR A 174 -2.17 -4.02 7.54
CA TYR A 174 -2.28 -5.18 8.40
C TYR A 174 -0.95 -5.54 9.08
N PHE A 175 0.15 -5.58 8.30
CA PHE A 175 1.47 -5.95 8.83
C PHE A 175 2.02 -4.91 9.79
N MET A 176 1.79 -3.62 9.52
CA MET A 176 2.18 -2.55 10.42
C MET A 176 1.47 -2.67 11.77
N GLY A 177 0.16 -2.87 11.76
CA GLY A 177 -0.62 -3.07 12.98
C GLY A 177 -0.22 -4.35 13.73
N LEU A 178 0.05 -5.45 13.02
CA LEU A 178 0.53 -6.70 13.61
C LEU A 178 1.91 -6.51 14.26
N ALA A 179 2.82 -5.77 13.61
CA ALA A 179 4.13 -5.46 14.17
C ALA A 179 4.04 -4.61 15.45
N GLN A 180 3.11 -3.64 15.50
CA GLN A 180 2.84 -2.87 16.71
C GLN A 180 2.36 -3.77 17.85
N ILE A 181 1.42 -4.66 17.57
CA ILE A 181 0.90 -5.62 18.56
C ILE A 181 2.04 -6.53 19.05
N ALA A 182 2.84 -7.07 18.14
CA ALA A 182 3.99 -7.92 18.46
C ALA A 182 5.00 -7.21 19.37
N HIS A 183 5.30 -5.95 19.05
CA HIS A 183 6.18 -5.10 19.86
C HIS A 183 5.64 -4.90 21.29
N ILE A 184 4.36 -4.54 21.43
CA ILE A 184 3.72 -4.32 22.73
C ILE A 184 3.68 -5.60 23.57
N LEU A 185 3.37 -6.72 22.93
CA LEU A 185 3.27 -8.02 23.59
C LEU A 185 4.63 -8.66 23.92
N GLY A 186 5.70 -8.25 23.21
CA GLY A 186 7.00 -8.92 23.25
C GLY A 186 6.94 -10.34 22.64
N ILE A 187 6.05 -10.55 21.68
CA ILE A 187 5.85 -11.85 20.98
C ILE A 187 6.20 -11.65 19.50
N PRO A 188 7.00 -12.53 18.87
CA PRO A 188 7.28 -12.44 17.43
C PRO A 188 6.02 -12.49 16.58
N THR A 189 5.99 -11.74 15.47
CA THR A 189 4.83 -11.71 14.55
C THR A 189 4.45 -13.08 14.01
N GLU A 190 5.43 -13.97 13.83
CA GLU A 190 5.27 -15.35 13.37
C GLU A 190 4.47 -16.22 14.33
N GLU A 191 4.44 -15.85 15.60
CA GLU A 191 3.69 -16.55 16.66
C GLU A 191 2.30 -15.98 16.88
N ILE A 192 1.92 -14.91 16.18
CA ILE A 192 0.61 -14.27 16.30
C ILE A 192 -0.24 -14.61 15.07
N GLU A 193 -1.46 -15.05 15.30
CA GLU A 193 -2.53 -15.16 14.32
C GLU A 193 -3.56 -14.07 14.62
N ALA A 194 -3.88 -13.24 13.63
CA ALA A 194 -4.83 -12.16 13.81
C ALA A 194 -5.74 -11.99 12.60
N THR A 195 -6.96 -11.51 12.85
CA THR A 195 -7.88 -11.07 11.80
C THR A 195 -8.20 -9.59 11.99
N ALA A 196 -8.15 -8.83 10.90
CA ALA A 196 -8.52 -7.44 10.91
C ALA A 196 -9.57 -7.17 9.83
N CYS A 197 -10.49 -6.25 10.09
CA CYS A 197 -11.44 -5.78 9.08
C CYS A 197 -11.81 -4.31 9.30
N GLY A 198 -12.22 -3.66 8.20
CA GLY A 198 -12.60 -2.27 8.17
C GLY A 198 -12.54 -1.69 6.77
N ILE A 199 -12.18 -0.42 6.65
CA ILE A 199 -11.80 0.21 5.39
C ILE A 199 -10.29 0.39 5.36
N ASN A 200 -9.68 0.37 4.18
CA ASN A 200 -8.24 0.57 4.06
C ASN A 200 -7.78 1.85 4.77
N HIS A 201 -6.65 1.77 5.46
CA HIS A 201 -6.09 2.76 6.37
C HIS A 201 -6.92 3.01 7.65
N PHE A 202 -8.01 2.26 7.88
CA PHE A 202 -8.75 2.28 9.13
C PHE A 202 -9.41 0.92 9.40
N THR A 203 -8.58 -0.06 9.70
CA THR A 203 -9.00 -1.42 10.08
C THR A 203 -8.84 -1.65 11.58
N TRP A 204 -9.48 -2.70 12.06
CA TRP A 204 -9.50 -3.08 13.46
C TRP A 204 -9.22 -4.56 13.59
N PHE A 205 -8.31 -4.92 14.49
CA PHE A 205 -8.06 -6.33 14.79
C PHE A 205 -9.24 -6.90 15.56
N GLN A 206 -9.96 -7.83 14.94
CA GLN A 206 -11.12 -8.50 15.54
C GLN A 206 -10.67 -9.59 16.50
N THR A 207 -9.63 -10.33 16.12
CA THR A 207 -9.01 -11.38 16.92
C THR A 207 -7.50 -11.25 16.90
N ILE A 208 -6.89 -11.54 18.03
CA ILE A 208 -5.43 -11.65 18.17
C ILE A 208 -5.18 -12.89 19.03
N ARG A 209 -4.57 -13.92 18.46
CA ARG A 209 -4.35 -15.20 19.13
C ARG A 209 -2.89 -15.63 19.05
N HIS A 210 -2.45 -16.36 20.06
CA HIS A 210 -1.16 -17.03 19.98
C HIS A 210 -1.29 -18.25 19.05
N LYS A 211 -0.52 -18.28 17.98
CA LYS A 211 -0.67 -19.22 16.86
C LYS A 211 -0.55 -20.70 17.29
N ARG A 212 0.34 -20.99 18.24
CA ARG A 212 0.57 -22.36 18.71
C ARG A 212 -0.45 -22.84 19.75
N THR A 213 -0.88 -21.97 20.68
CA THR A 213 -1.77 -22.35 21.79
C THR A 213 -3.23 -22.02 21.53
N GLY A 214 -3.53 -21.10 20.60
CA GLY A 214 -4.86 -20.57 20.33
C GLY A 214 -5.36 -19.56 21.37
N ASP A 215 -4.55 -19.22 22.38
CA ASP A 215 -4.93 -18.32 23.46
C ASP A 215 -5.26 -16.91 22.91
N ASP A 216 -6.30 -16.30 23.46
CA ASP A 216 -6.63 -14.89 23.18
C ASP A 216 -5.59 -13.97 23.81
N LEU A 217 -4.94 -13.14 22.98
CA LEU A 217 -3.90 -12.21 23.41
C LEU A 217 -4.44 -10.84 23.79
N TYR A 218 -5.73 -10.54 23.62
CA TYR A 218 -6.32 -9.28 24.02
C TYR A 218 -6.22 -8.98 25.52
N PRO A 219 -6.40 -9.94 26.44
CA PRO A 219 -6.19 -9.69 27.86
C PRO A 219 -4.76 -9.21 28.16
N LEU A 220 -3.75 -9.86 27.57
CA LEU A 220 -2.35 -9.48 27.72
C LEU A 220 -2.06 -8.08 27.08
N LEU A 221 -2.64 -7.81 25.90
CA LEU A 221 -2.49 -6.52 25.25
C LEU A 221 -3.07 -5.38 26.11
N ARG A 222 -4.21 -5.60 26.79
CA ARG A 222 -4.81 -4.63 27.72
C ARG A 222 -3.94 -4.41 28.95
N GLU A 223 -3.31 -5.46 29.46
CA GLU A 223 -2.37 -5.38 30.58
C GLU A 223 -1.14 -4.55 30.21
N ARG A 224 -0.47 -4.91 29.11
CA ARG A 224 0.70 -4.20 28.59
C ARG A 224 0.42 -2.74 28.28
N GLU A 225 -0.74 -2.46 27.68
CA GLU A 225 -1.15 -1.07 27.40
C GLU A 225 -1.28 -0.22 28.67
N ARG A 226 -1.72 -0.81 29.80
CA ARG A 226 -1.84 -0.12 31.08
C ARG A 226 -0.50 0.10 31.78
N GLU A 227 0.42 -0.84 31.67
CA GLU A 227 1.75 -0.77 32.27
C GLU A 227 2.64 0.33 31.67
N GLY A 228 2.49 0.58 30.41
CA GLY A 228 2.77 1.81 29.67
C GLY A 228 4.11 2.51 29.77
N ASP A 229 5.23 1.81 29.94
CA ASP A 229 6.57 2.44 29.88
C ASP A 229 7.00 2.80 28.43
N TRP A 230 6.27 2.34 27.42
CA TRP A 230 6.39 2.79 26.03
C TRP A 230 5.68 4.11 25.71
N LEU A 231 5.41 4.94 26.72
CA LEU A 231 4.88 6.31 26.56
C LEU A 231 5.82 7.23 25.77
N ALA A 232 7.10 6.94 25.73
CA ALA A 232 8.06 7.68 24.92
C ALA A 232 7.74 7.63 23.41
N GLU A 233 7.01 6.60 22.95
CA GLU A 233 6.56 6.42 21.59
C GLU A 233 5.11 6.98 21.36
N TRP A 234 4.72 7.97 22.15
CA TRP A 234 3.38 8.55 22.12
C TRP A 234 2.93 8.99 20.72
N HIS A 235 3.81 9.57 19.95
CA HIS A 235 3.54 10.00 18.57
C HIS A 235 3.21 8.83 17.62
N GLU A 236 3.70 7.62 17.91
CA GLU A 236 3.41 6.42 17.12
C GLU A 236 2.19 5.64 17.65
N TYR A 237 1.94 5.64 18.96
CA TYR A 237 0.92 4.79 19.58
C TYR A 237 -0.20 5.56 20.29
N GLY A 238 -0.03 6.87 20.54
CA GLY A 238 -0.96 7.64 21.38
C GLY A 238 -2.41 7.56 20.92
N LEU A 239 -2.66 7.78 19.63
CA LEU A 239 -4.01 7.68 19.06
C LEU A 239 -4.53 6.24 19.09
N ALA A 240 -3.69 5.24 18.81
CA ALA A 240 -4.05 3.82 18.89
C ALA A 240 -4.51 3.45 20.32
N ARG A 241 -3.79 3.91 21.34
CA ARG A 241 -4.12 3.68 22.76
C ARG A 241 -5.45 4.30 23.14
N ILE A 242 -5.74 5.53 22.70
CA ILE A 242 -7.02 6.20 22.95
C ILE A 242 -8.16 5.41 22.30
N LEU A 243 -8.00 5.03 21.04
CA LEU A 243 -8.99 4.25 20.30
C LEU A 243 -9.19 2.86 20.92
N PHE A 244 -8.10 2.20 21.29
CA PHE A 244 -8.16 0.88 21.95
C PHE A 244 -8.89 0.94 23.29
N ARG A 245 -8.63 1.92 24.13
CA ARG A 245 -9.36 2.13 25.40
C ARG A 245 -10.85 2.44 25.16
N ARG A 246 -11.15 3.16 24.07
CA ARG A 246 -12.54 3.56 23.75
C ARG A 246 -13.35 2.42 23.16
N PHE A 247 -12.78 1.65 22.24
CA PHE A 247 -13.49 0.67 21.43
C PHE A 247 -13.14 -0.79 21.75
N GLY A 248 -12.09 -1.04 22.52
CA GLY A 248 -11.67 -2.38 22.93
C GLY A 248 -10.93 -3.19 21.88
N LEU A 249 -10.74 -2.65 20.68
CA LEU A 249 -10.04 -3.26 19.56
C LEU A 249 -8.83 -2.41 19.18
N TRP A 250 -7.72 -3.05 18.75
CA TRP A 250 -6.53 -2.35 18.29
C TRP A 250 -6.72 -1.88 16.85
N PRO A 251 -6.50 -0.59 16.54
CA PRO A 251 -6.62 -0.07 15.19
C PRO A 251 -5.35 -0.32 14.37
N SER A 252 -5.49 -0.30 13.06
CA SER A 252 -4.40 -0.45 12.08
C SER A 252 -4.58 0.54 10.93
N PRO A 253 -3.50 1.03 10.29
CA PRO A 253 -2.08 0.68 10.49
C PRO A 253 -1.38 1.56 11.53
N ALA A 254 -1.51 2.88 11.45
CA ALA A 254 -0.78 3.85 12.27
C ALA A 254 -1.59 5.16 12.40
N PRO A 255 -1.30 6.03 13.38
CA PRO A 255 -2.04 7.27 13.62
C PRO A 255 -2.14 8.21 12.42
N ASN A 256 -1.10 8.32 11.61
CA ASN A 256 -1.11 9.14 10.39
C ASN A 256 -2.09 8.61 9.32
N HIS A 257 -2.44 7.33 9.33
CA HIS A 257 -3.38 6.72 8.41
C HIS A 257 -4.82 6.86 8.93
N TYR A 258 -5.19 6.14 10.01
CA TYR A 258 -6.56 6.22 10.52
C TYR A 258 -6.90 7.58 11.13
N GLY A 259 -5.92 8.40 11.49
CA GLY A 259 -6.12 9.78 11.91
C GLY A 259 -6.76 10.66 10.85
N GLU A 260 -6.64 10.34 9.56
CA GLU A 260 -7.31 11.06 8.48
C GLU A 260 -8.84 10.94 8.53
N TYR A 261 -9.35 9.90 9.19
CA TYR A 261 -10.79 9.65 9.36
C TYR A 261 -11.32 10.19 10.69
N ILE A 262 -10.45 10.74 11.55
CA ILE A 262 -10.78 11.19 12.90
C ILE A 262 -10.56 12.69 13.02
N ARG A 263 -11.65 13.45 13.20
CA ARG A 263 -11.65 14.92 13.17
C ARG A 263 -10.70 15.60 14.16
N TRP A 264 -10.42 14.96 15.30
CA TRP A 264 -9.59 15.51 16.38
C TRP A 264 -8.19 14.87 16.46
N ALA A 265 -7.77 14.14 15.41
CA ALA A 265 -6.51 13.43 15.42
C ALA A 265 -5.30 14.26 14.96
N ASP A 266 -5.46 15.55 14.73
CA ASP A 266 -4.43 16.45 14.21
C ASP A 266 -3.23 16.66 15.16
N GLU A 267 -3.33 16.24 16.43
CA GLU A 267 -2.23 16.23 17.39
C GLU A 267 -1.37 14.96 17.33
N PHE A 268 -1.80 13.93 16.60
CA PHE A 268 -1.16 12.62 16.55
C PHE A 268 -0.41 12.40 15.24
N VAL A 269 0.57 13.24 14.95
CA VAL A 269 1.38 13.16 13.74
C VAL A 269 2.56 12.23 13.98
N CYS A 270 2.67 11.20 13.13
CA CYS A 270 3.79 10.26 13.18
C CYS A 270 5.07 10.84 12.55
N SER A 271 6.21 10.23 12.89
CA SER A 271 7.53 10.57 12.36
C SER A 271 7.63 10.49 10.83
N GLU A 272 6.82 9.64 10.19
CA GLU A 272 6.79 9.51 8.73
C GLU A 272 6.43 10.79 7.98
N LEU A 273 5.80 11.76 8.64
CA LEU A 273 5.48 13.05 8.03
C LEU A 273 6.63 14.06 8.08
N GLN A 274 7.73 13.75 8.71
CA GLN A 274 8.85 14.70 8.88
C GLN A 274 9.40 15.22 7.56
N PHE A 275 9.32 14.46 6.48
CA PHE A 275 9.77 14.91 5.17
C PHE A 275 8.92 16.03 4.54
N PHE A 276 7.74 16.33 5.09
CA PHE A 276 6.95 17.50 4.71
C PHE A 276 7.38 18.78 5.42
N TYR A 277 8.28 18.69 6.39
CA TYR A 277 8.68 19.80 7.23
C TYR A 277 10.05 20.34 6.82
N ASP A 278 10.17 21.65 6.80
CA ASP A 278 11.46 22.31 6.74
C ASP A 278 12.03 22.40 8.17
N PRO A 279 13.15 21.74 8.48
CA PRO A 279 13.75 21.81 9.81
C PRO A 279 14.14 23.24 10.22
N ALA A 280 14.45 24.13 9.24
CA ALA A 280 14.81 25.52 9.51
C ALA A 280 13.60 26.36 9.93
N ASP A 281 12.41 26.00 9.48
CA ASP A 281 11.16 26.70 9.80
C ASP A 281 10.43 26.14 11.02
N GLY A 282 10.91 25.02 11.56
CA GLY A 282 10.29 24.31 12.65
C GLY A 282 9.12 23.46 12.22
N HIS A 283 8.54 22.74 13.18
CA HIS A 283 7.44 21.82 12.93
C HIS A 283 6.15 22.59 12.58
N PRO A 284 5.45 22.31 11.47
CA PRO A 284 4.25 23.05 11.06
C PRO A 284 3.13 23.06 12.09
N TRP A 285 3.02 22.02 12.93
CA TRP A 285 2.08 21.97 14.06
C TRP A 285 2.38 23.03 15.13
N GLN A 286 3.65 23.42 15.29
CA GLN A 286 4.08 24.43 16.24
C GLN A 286 4.01 25.83 15.65
N THR A 287 4.40 26.00 14.40
CA THR A 287 4.51 27.31 13.77
C THR A 287 3.27 27.70 12.98
N GLY A 288 2.46 26.72 12.54
CA GLY A 288 1.34 26.93 11.62
C GLY A 288 1.76 27.35 10.21
N ARG A 289 3.05 27.42 9.93
CA ARG A 289 3.60 27.85 8.65
C ARG A 289 3.59 26.70 7.65
N ILE A 290 3.22 27.00 6.43
CA ILE A 290 3.35 26.09 5.30
C ILE A 290 4.78 26.21 4.78
N PRO A 291 5.53 25.09 4.62
CA PRO A 291 6.87 25.13 4.09
C PRO A 291 6.95 25.86 2.76
N GLU A 292 7.96 26.73 2.60
CA GLU A 292 8.08 27.60 1.42
C GLU A 292 8.24 26.78 0.12
N PHE A 293 8.79 25.57 0.20
CA PHE A 293 8.93 24.70 -0.97
C PHE A 293 7.59 24.35 -1.62
N VAL A 294 6.48 24.29 -0.85
CA VAL A 294 5.13 24.07 -1.39
C VAL A 294 4.72 25.22 -2.29
N TYR A 295 5.15 26.42 -1.97
CA TYR A 295 4.91 27.60 -2.79
C TYR A 295 5.89 27.72 -3.96
N SER A 296 7.14 27.32 -3.77
CA SER A 296 8.15 27.35 -4.83
C SER A 296 7.86 26.40 -5.97
N LEU A 297 7.11 25.33 -5.70
CA LEU A 297 6.64 24.40 -6.74
C LEU A 297 5.61 25.04 -7.69
N THR A 298 4.95 26.11 -7.25
CA THR A 298 3.97 26.84 -8.06
C THR A 298 4.53 28.14 -8.67
N GLY A 299 5.74 28.55 -8.30
CA GLY A 299 6.31 29.83 -8.71
C GLY A 299 7.80 29.81 -9.03
N ASP A 300 8.65 29.42 -8.09
CA ASP A 300 10.10 29.46 -8.25
C ASP A 300 10.76 28.11 -7.89
N PRO A 301 11.15 27.30 -8.88
CA PRO A 301 11.77 26.00 -8.64
C PRO A 301 13.16 26.08 -7.99
N THR A 302 13.77 27.26 -7.88
CA THR A 302 15.08 27.43 -7.24
C THR A 302 14.98 27.56 -5.72
N ARG A 303 13.81 27.93 -5.21
CA ARG A 303 13.52 28.03 -3.78
C ARG A 303 12.98 26.73 -3.21
N ARG A 304 13.81 25.71 -3.18
CA ARG A 304 13.49 24.45 -2.49
C ARG A 304 14.27 24.40 -1.19
N PRO A 305 13.66 24.71 -0.06
CA PRO A 305 14.35 24.65 1.24
C PRO A 305 14.74 23.21 1.60
N TRP A 306 13.97 22.21 1.13
CA TRP A 306 14.29 20.81 1.28
C TRP A 306 14.69 20.20 -0.07
N LYS A 307 15.96 19.81 -0.18
CA LYS A 307 16.40 18.92 -1.26
C LYS A 307 16.40 17.53 -0.70
N PRO A 308 15.53 16.64 -1.22
CA PRO A 308 15.76 15.23 -0.96
C PRO A 308 17.18 14.91 -1.36
N GLU A 309 17.92 14.20 -0.52
CA GLU A 309 19.20 13.65 -0.97
C GLU A 309 18.96 12.94 -2.30
N PRO A 310 19.82 13.16 -3.31
CA PRO A 310 19.67 12.44 -4.56
C PRO A 310 19.59 10.96 -4.19
N PRO A 311 18.59 10.24 -4.67
CA PRO A 311 18.41 8.86 -4.31
C PRO A 311 19.73 8.15 -4.60
N GLN A 312 20.28 7.48 -3.58
CA GLN A 312 21.47 6.63 -3.75
C GLN A 312 21.27 5.76 -4.98
N PRO A 313 22.30 5.62 -5.85
CA PRO A 313 22.19 4.76 -7.01
C PRO A 313 21.74 3.38 -6.53
N TRP A 314 20.56 2.97 -6.95
CA TRP A 314 20.05 1.65 -6.58
C TRP A 314 20.87 0.58 -7.31
N ARG A 315 21.44 -0.35 -6.55
CA ARG A 315 22.18 -1.46 -7.09
C ARG A 315 21.33 -2.72 -6.98
N PRO A 316 21.04 -3.41 -8.10
CA PRO A 316 20.29 -4.66 -8.06
C PRO A 316 20.88 -5.68 -7.07
N GLU A 317 22.20 -5.70 -6.96
CA GLU A 317 22.96 -6.64 -6.12
C GLU A 317 22.73 -6.43 -4.62
N ASP A 318 22.33 -5.23 -4.20
CA ASP A 318 22.06 -4.89 -2.80
C ASP A 318 20.62 -5.24 -2.39
N ALA A 319 19.74 -5.55 -3.36
CA ALA A 319 18.36 -5.88 -3.07
C ALA A 319 18.24 -7.33 -2.56
N PRO A 320 17.48 -7.55 -1.47
CA PRO A 320 17.32 -8.90 -0.91
C PRO A 320 16.57 -9.82 -1.86
N LEU A 321 17.06 -11.05 -2.05
CA LEU A 321 16.35 -12.12 -2.79
C LEU A 321 15.58 -13.03 -1.82
N LYS A 322 14.74 -12.45 -0.99
CA LYS A 322 13.83 -13.13 -0.05
C LYS A 322 12.40 -12.61 -0.25
N PRO A 323 11.36 -13.39 0.09
CA PRO A 323 9.97 -12.92 0.00
C PRO A 323 9.77 -11.57 0.67
N SER A 324 8.96 -10.72 0.05
CA SER A 324 8.61 -9.40 0.60
C SER A 324 7.59 -9.51 1.74
N GLY A 325 6.77 -10.55 1.72
CA GLY A 325 5.61 -10.72 2.57
C GLY A 325 4.32 -10.17 1.95
N GLU A 326 4.38 -9.58 0.76
CA GLU A 326 3.21 -9.10 0.01
C GLU A 326 2.37 -10.25 -0.54
N PHE A 327 1.07 -9.98 -0.73
CA PHE A 327 0.14 -11.01 -1.18
C PHE A 327 -0.11 -11.05 -2.70
N ALA A 328 0.54 -10.21 -3.49
CA ALA A 328 0.35 -10.23 -4.94
C ALA A 328 0.71 -11.58 -5.57
N ALA A 329 1.87 -12.15 -5.22
CA ALA A 329 2.27 -13.46 -5.74
C ALA A 329 1.34 -14.59 -5.24
N PRO A 330 0.98 -14.70 -3.95
CA PRO A 330 -0.03 -15.66 -3.48
C PRO A 330 -1.38 -15.56 -4.20
N ILE A 331 -1.88 -14.35 -4.48
CA ILE A 331 -3.12 -14.17 -5.25
C ILE A 331 -2.96 -14.70 -6.67
N MET A 332 -1.85 -14.38 -7.34
CA MET A 332 -1.56 -14.88 -8.68
C MET A 332 -1.41 -16.40 -8.71
N GLU A 333 -0.76 -17.00 -7.70
CA GLU A 333 -0.67 -18.46 -7.55
C GLU A 333 -2.04 -19.10 -7.39
N SER A 334 -2.92 -18.49 -6.60
CA SER A 334 -4.28 -18.98 -6.41
C SER A 334 -5.04 -19.03 -7.72
N ILE A 335 -5.08 -17.92 -8.44
CA ILE A 335 -5.89 -17.75 -9.65
C ILE A 335 -5.27 -18.48 -10.86
N ALA A 336 -3.95 -18.48 -11.00
CA ALA A 336 -3.29 -19.05 -12.16
C ALA A 336 -2.93 -20.53 -12.00
N CYS A 337 -2.63 -20.96 -10.77
CA CYS A 337 -2.09 -22.29 -10.48
C CYS A 337 -3.01 -23.13 -9.57
N GLY A 338 -4.12 -22.55 -9.07
CA GLY A 338 -5.07 -23.25 -8.19
C GLY A 338 -4.52 -23.52 -6.78
N VAL A 339 -3.48 -22.82 -6.36
CA VAL A 339 -2.92 -22.95 -5.00
C VAL A 339 -3.80 -22.17 -4.04
N ARG A 340 -4.33 -22.83 -3.01
CA ARG A 340 -5.19 -22.15 -2.04
C ARG A 340 -4.35 -21.40 -1.00
N HIS A 341 -4.59 -20.08 -0.87
CA HIS A 341 -3.96 -19.22 0.10
C HIS A 341 -4.98 -18.58 1.05
N SER A 342 -4.64 -18.50 2.34
CA SER A 342 -5.34 -17.66 3.30
C SER A 342 -4.68 -16.28 3.32
N LEU A 343 -5.47 -15.26 3.01
CA LEU A 343 -5.05 -13.86 2.89
C LEU A 343 -5.61 -13.09 4.10
N PRO A 344 -4.79 -12.60 5.03
CA PRO A 344 -5.28 -11.97 6.26
C PRO A 344 -5.92 -10.61 6.03
N ALA A 345 -5.59 -9.93 4.92
CA ALA A 345 -6.17 -8.64 4.56
C ALA A 345 -6.07 -8.42 3.04
N VAL A 346 -7.21 -8.19 2.41
CA VAL A 346 -7.33 -7.76 1.01
C VAL A 346 -8.44 -6.73 0.90
N ASN A 347 -8.32 -5.80 -0.04
CA ASN A 347 -9.32 -4.79 -0.31
C ASN A 347 -10.19 -5.23 -1.50
N VAL A 348 -11.46 -5.49 -1.21
CA VAL A 348 -12.44 -6.00 -2.18
C VAL A 348 -13.81 -5.34 -1.97
N PRO A 349 -14.70 -5.31 -2.98
CA PRO A 349 -16.09 -4.89 -2.77
C PRO A 349 -16.75 -5.66 -1.61
N ASN A 350 -17.47 -4.96 -0.75
CA ASN A 350 -18.00 -5.48 0.51
C ASN A 350 -18.89 -6.73 0.34
N ARG A 351 -19.85 -6.66 -0.55
CA ARG A 351 -20.79 -7.77 -0.83
C ARG A 351 -21.31 -8.48 0.44
N GLY A 352 -21.55 -7.70 1.50
CA GLY A 352 -22.05 -8.20 2.77
C GLY A 352 -20.98 -8.69 3.77
N ALA A 353 -19.70 -8.61 3.45
CA ALA A 353 -18.61 -9.01 4.38
C ALA A 353 -18.63 -8.18 5.68
N ILE A 354 -18.97 -6.88 5.58
CA ILE A 354 -19.26 -6.00 6.71
C ILE A 354 -20.72 -5.54 6.59
N PRO A 355 -21.66 -6.14 7.35
CA PRO A 355 -23.11 -6.02 7.09
C PRO A 355 -23.69 -4.60 7.20
N ASN A 356 -23.05 -3.69 7.92
CA ASN A 356 -23.49 -2.31 8.10
C ASN A 356 -22.88 -1.32 7.09
N LEU A 357 -22.10 -1.79 6.11
CA LEU A 357 -21.58 -0.98 5.01
C LEU A 357 -22.26 -1.36 3.69
N PRO A 358 -22.39 -0.40 2.74
CA PRO A 358 -22.95 -0.69 1.42
C PRO A 358 -22.15 -1.77 0.68
N ASP A 359 -22.81 -2.57 -0.13
CA ASP A 359 -22.20 -3.70 -0.86
C ASP A 359 -21.12 -3.27 -1.86
N GLU A 360 -21.25 -2.10 -2.44
CA GLU A 360 -20.32 -1.53 -3.41
C GLU A 360 -19.10 -0.84 -2.77
N THR A 361 -19.11 -0.59 -1.46
CA THR A 361 -17.96 -0.03 -0.75
C THR A 361 -16.83 -1.04 -0.74
N VAL A 362 -15.61 -0.61 -1.06
CA VAL A 362 -14.43 -1.47 -0.92
C VAL A 362 -14.01 -1.52 0.55
N VAL A 363 -13.85 -2.73 1.07
CA VAL A 363 -13.49 -3.01 2.46
C VAL A 363 -12.23 -3.86 2.54
N GLU A 364 -11.47 -3.69 3.61
CA GLU A 364 -10.31 -4.52 3.92
C GLU A 364 -10.71 -5.65 4.85
N VAL A 365 -10.62 -6.88 4.38
CA VAL A 365 -11.09 -8.08 5.07
C VAL A 365 -10.19 -9.28 4.79
N PRO A 366 -10.18 -10.32 5.66
CA PRO A 366 -9.57 -11.60 5.34
C PRO A 366 -10.28 -12.27 4.15
N ALA A 367 -9.52 -12.99 3.35
CA ALA A 367 -10.03 -13.74 2.22
C ALA A 367 -9.31 -15.08 2.05
N ILE A 368 -9.89 -15.93 1.20
CA ILE A 368 -9.26 -17.13 0.70
C ILE A 368 -9.13 -16.97 -0.81
N GLY A 369 -7.90 -17.04 -1.30
CA GLY A 369 -7.64 -17.11 -2.72
C GLY A 369 -7.67 -18.55 -3.20
N ASP A 370 -8.33 -18.81 -4.32
CA ASP A 370 -8.36 -20.09 -5.02
C ASP A 370 -8.45 -19.91 -6.56
N ALA A 371 -8.73 -20.99 -7.29
CA ALA A 371 -8.77 -20.93 -8.76
C ALA A 371 -9.90 -20.04 -9.32
N GLU A 372 -10.91 -19.74 -8.54
CA GLU A 372 -12.03 -18.88 -8.93
C GLU A 372 -11.78 -17.40 -8.59
N GLY A 373 -10.82 -17.16 -7.71
CA GLY A 373 -10.40 -15.82 -7.31
C GLY A 373 -10.60 -15.50 -5.84
#